data_2907b6a50f45856389e807717607a5f8
#
_entry.id   2907b6a50f45856389e807717607a5f8
#
_cell.length_a   1.000
_cell.length_b   1.000
_cell.length_c   1.000
_cell.angle_alpha   90.00
_cell.angle_beta   90.00
_cell.angle_gamma   90.00
#
_symmetry.space_group_name_H-M   'P 1'
#
loop_
_entity.id
_entity.type
_entity.pdbx_description
1 polymer ?
#
loop_
_entity_poly.entity_id
_entity_poly.type
_entity_poly.pdbx_seq_one_letter_code
_entity_poly.pdbx_strand_id
1 'polypeptide(L)'
;MKRRAFIKETTILTGLGLSSVSCYQAQIKKDEEPFEVCVTMDQEKVSFYSDVIKEKIKIIHIADTHLYMDDDRGTPFLNYSDRMAKAYNQTTHFKTREKTNPKKSFEEALEFAKKLNADVITLVGDIFSFPSELAIEWVLSKLEAIGIPYIYIAGNHDWHYEGMKGKLASLRDKWTEKRLMPFYQGNNPLMAAYDIKGIRFLAIDNSTYEINDEQLIFLSEQVASGLPLVLLVHIPMYAPGKKISFGCGNPFWGATTDRNSELERRPKWPENGHTKTTFEFYKKVFDSSNVMGIFAGHIHRNSIEIIKGKPQIVSDDNASGAYLDIDFMPLEEKYKKKN
;
A
#
# COMPACT_ATOMS: atom_id res chain seq x y z
N MET A 1 -25.46 13.06 -16.06
CA MET A 1 -24.77 11.88 -16.58
C MET A 1 -24.77 10.80 -15.51
N LYS A 2 -25.14 9.56 -15.83
CA LYS A 2 -25.43 8.52 -14.82
C LYS A 2 -24.15 7.90 -14.28
N ARG A 3 -23.89 8.05 -12.98
CA ARG A 3 -22.83 7.34 -12.24
C ARG A 3 -23.16 5.85 -12.21
N ARG A 4 -22.27 4.99 -12.68
CA ARG A 4 -22.38 3.54 -12.47
C ARG A 4 -21.80 3.26 -11.07
N ALA A 5 -22.71 3.03 -10.13
CA ALA A 5 -22.38 2.55 -8.81
C ALA A 5 -22.03 1.05 -8.87
N PHE A 6 -20.84 0.69 -8.38
CA PHE A 6 -20.50 -0.69 -8.02
C PHE A 6 -20.83 -0.87 -6.54
N ILE A 7 -22.09 -1.21 -6.26
CA ILE A 7 -22.51 -1.62 -4.92
C ILE A 7 -23.15 -2.99 -5.08
N LYS A 8 -22.61 -3.99 -4.44
CA LYS A 8 -23.35 -5.19 -4.05
C LYS A 8 -23.58 -5.15 -2.55
N GLU A 9 -24.86 -5.04 -2.22
CA GLU A 9 -25.39 -5.00 -0.87
C GLU A 9 -25.05 -6.23 -0.06
N THR A 10 -24.55 -6.02 1.15
CA THR A 10 -24.51 -7.06 2.19
C THR A 10 -25.72 -6.84 3.08
N THR A 11 -26.69 -7.70 2.97
CA THR A 11 -27.92 -7.70 3.81
C THR A 11 -27.55 -8.13 5.22
N ILE A 12 -27.75 -7.25 6.21
CA ILE A 12 -27.67 -7.57 7.63
C ILE A 12 -28.99 -8.22 8.02
N LEU A 13 -28.98 -9.52 8.37
CA LEU A 13 -30.07 -10.17 9.06
C LEU A 13 -29.85 -10.10 10.56
N THR A 14 -30.63 -9.26 11.24
CA THR A 14 -30.80 -9.31 12.70
C THR A 14 -31.81 -10.40 13.04
N GLY A 15 -31.34 -11.45 13.68
CA GLY A 15 -32.18 -12.52 14.24
C GLY A 15 -31.71 -12.88 15.66
N LEU A 16 -32.46 -12.50 16.67
CA LEU A 16 -32.35 -12.97 18.04
C LEU A 16 -32.78 -14.45 18.11
N GLY A 17 -31.98 -15.30 18.76
CA GLY A 17 -32.45 -16.61 19.16
C GLY A 17 -31.39 -17.63 19.57
N LEU A 18 -31.20 -17.75 20.89
CA LEU A 18 -30.86 -18.97 21.68
C LEU A 18 -29.64 -19.83 21.30
N SER A 19 -28.72 -19.77 22.27
CA SER A 19 -27.62 -20.70 22.58
C SER A 19 -27.75 -22.13 22.10
N SER A 20 -26.84 -22.51 21.20
CA SER A 20 -26.22 -23.83 21.15
C SER A 20 -24.74 -23.63 20.94
N VAL A 21 -23.93 -23.98 21.96
CA VAL A 21 -22.48 -24.08 21.83
C VAL A 21 -22.19 -25.25 20.90
N SER A 22 -22.13 -24.94 19.61
CA SER A 22 -21.58 -25.87 18.63
C SER A 22 -20.08 -25.62 18.61
N CYS A 23 -19.30 -26.56 19.15
CA CYS A 23 -17.87 -26.64 18.93
C CYS A 23 -17.63 -26.73 17.42
N TYR A 24 -17.37 -25.60 16.78
CA TYR A 24 -16.80 -25.58 15.44
C TYR A 24 -15.36 -26.09 15.55
N GLN A 25 -15.18 -27.41 15.38
CA GLN A 25 -13.89 -27.92 14.98
C GLN A 25 -13.61 -27.30 13.61
N ALA A 26 -12.75 -26.28 13.60
CA ALA A 26 -12.15 -25.83 12.36
C ALA A 26 -11.45 -27.04 11.76
N GLN A 27 -12.02 -27.61 10.72
CA GLN A 27 -11.32 -28.52 9.85
C GLN A 27 -10.13 -27.71 9.31
N ILE A 28 -8.94 -28.03 9.82
CA ILE A 28 -7.68 -27.61 9.20
C ILE A 28 -7.73 -28.20 7.80
N LYS A 29 -8.08 -27.38 6.80
CA LYS A 29 -7.92 -27.75 5.41
C LYS A 29 -6.45 -28.16 5.26
N LYS A 30 -6.24 -29.39 4.74
CA LYS A 30 -4.96 -29.90 4.28
C LYS A 30 -4.25 -28.78 3.53
N ASP A 31 -2.96 -28.61 3.79
CA ASP A 31 -2.06 -27.66 3.13
C ASP A 31 -2.37 -27.55 1.64
N GLU A 32 -3.10 -26.51 1.25
CA GLU A 32 -3.28 -26.20 -0.17
C GLU A 32 -1.90 -25.78 -0.68
N GLU A 33 -1.44 -26.42 -1.75
CA GLU A 33 -0.17 -26.04 -2.37
C GLU A 33 -0.21 -24.57 -2.76
N PRO A 34 0.89 -23.83 -2.53
CA PRO A 34 0.94 -22.42 -2.89
C PRO A 34 0.73 -22.26 -4.40
N PHE A 35 0.07 -21.18 -4.78
CA PHE A 35 -0.08 -20.82 -6.19
C PHE A 35 1.29 -20.72 -6.86
N GLU A 36 1.45 -21.37 -8.02
CA GLU A 36 2.66 -21.21 -8.80
C GLU A 36 2.64 -19.82 -9.45
N VAL A 37 3.58 -18.99 -9.05
CA VAL A 37 3.71 -17.62 -9.56
C VAL A 37 5.12 -17.45 -10.11
N CYS A 38 5.22 -17.13 -11.39
CA CYS A 38 6.45 -16.70 -12.01
C CYS A 38 6.47 -15.16 -12.09
N VAL A 39 7.56 -14.54 -11.64
CA VAL A 39 7.71 -13.08 -11.66
C VAL A 39 8.93 -12.71 -12.47
N THR A 40 8.76 -11.72 -13.35
CA THR A 40 9.89 -11.08 -14.06
C THR A 40 9.88 -9.60 -13.74
N MET A 41 11.06 -9.02 -13.62
CA MET A 41 11.23 -7.58 -13.43
C MET A 41 12.36 -7.10 -14.34
N ASP A 42 12.05 -6.09 -15.16
CA ASP A 42 13.00 -5.38 -15.99
C ASP A 42 12.79 -3.88 -15.79
N GLN A 43 13.69 -3.28 -15.04
CA GLN A 43 13.59 -1.90 -14.57
C GLN A 43 12.28 -1.65 -13.82
N GLU A 44 11.39 -0.78 -14.32
CA GLU A 44 10.07 -0.51 -13.75
C GLU A 44 8.98 -1.48 -14.23
N LYS A 45 9.28 -2.35 -15.19
CA LYS A 45 8.31 -3.34 -15.70
C LYS A 45 8.31 -4.60 -14.85
N VAL A 46 7.15 -4.94 -14.29
CA VAL A 46 6.95 -6.15 -13.49
C VAL A 46 5.86 -7.00 -14.13
N SER A 47 6.08 -8.28 -14.27
CA SER A 47 5.06 -9.19 -14.81
C SER A 47 4.92 -10.43 -13.94
N PHE A 48 3.70 -10.71 -13.53
CA PHE A 48 3.29 -11.91 -12.80
C PHE A 48 2.59 -12.86 -13.77
N TYR A 49 3.00 -14.12 -13.79
CA TYR A 49 2.37 -15.18 -14.56
C TYR A 49 1.91 -16.28 -13.62
N SER A 50 0.66 -16.69 -13.73
CA SER A 50 0.10 -17.81 -12.95
C SER A 50 -1.09 -18.39 -13.66
N ASP A 51 -1.40 -19.66 -13.40
CA ASP A 51 -2.57 -20.34 -13.91
C ASP A 51 -3.87 -19.93 -13.21
N VAL A 52 -3.76 -19.32 -12.02
CA VAL A 52 -4.93 -18.74 -11.32
C VAL A 52 -5.36 -17.41 -11.91
N ILE A 53 -4.51 -16.73 -12.66
CA ILE A 53 -4.84 -15.50 -13.39
C ILE A 53 -5.61 -15.88 -14.66
N LYS A 54 -6.83 -15.36 -14.81
CA LYS A 54 -7.68 -15.68 -15.96
C LYS A 54 -7.69 -14.62 -17.05
N GLU A 55 -7.51 -13.37 -16.66
CA GLU A 55 -7.52 -12.22 -17.55
C GLU A 55 -6.31 -11.33 -17.25
N LYS A 56 -5.80 -10.66 -18.28
CA LYS A 56 -4.73 -9.67 -18.07
C LYS A 56 -5.23 -8.51 -17.21
N ILE A 57 -4.41 -8.11 -16.23
CA ILE A 57 -4.60 -6.89 -15.45
C ILE A 57 -3.38 -6.00 -15.64
N LYS A 58 -3.60 -4.74 -16.00
CA LYS A 58 -2.58 -3.70 -16.14
C LYS A 58 -2.70 -2.71 -14.98
N ILE A 59 -1.64 -2.53 -14.22
CA ILE A 59 -1.58 -1.61 -13.08
C ILE A 59 -0.43 -0.63 -13.25
N ILE A 60 -0.66 0.64 -12.94
CA ILE A 60 0.39 1.60 -12.69
C ILE A 60 0.45 1.85 -11.18
N HIS A 61 1.59 1.52 -10.60
CA HIS A 61 1.83 1.65 -9.16
C HIS A 61 2.71 2.87 -8.89
N ILE A 62 2.22 3.73 -8.03
CA ILE A 62 2.82 5.01 -7.65
C ILE A 62 2.94 5.05 -6.14
N ALA A 63 4.13 5.37 -5.63
CA ALA A 63 4.38 5.66 -4.22
C ALA A 63 5.39 6.80 -4.09
N ASP A 64 5.46 7.40 -2.92
CA ASP A 64 6.49 8.37 -2.57
C ASP A 64 6.54 9.57 -3.54
N THR A 65 5.37 10.14 -3.86
CA THR A 65 5.28 11.35 -4.70
C THR A 65 5.69 12.59 -3.91
N HIS A 66 5.37 12.66 -2.62
CA HIS A 66 5.72 13.76 -1.73
C HIS A 66 5.30 15.14 -2.23
N LEU A 67 4.05 15.29 -2.67
CA LEU A 67 3.49 16.57 -3.02
C LEU A 67 3.50 17.52 -1.81
N TYR A 68 3.95 18.76 -2.02
CA TYR A 68 4.14 19.75 -0.98
C TYR A 68 3.38 21.07 -1.23
N MET A 69 2.46 21.07 -2.19
CA MET A 69 1.61 22.23 -2.49
C MET A 69 0.79 22.62 -1.25
N ASP A 70 0.73 23.91 -0.94
CA ASP A 70 -0.05 24.43 0.18
C ASP A 70 -0.62 25.82 -0.15
N ASP A 71 -1.58 26.27 0.64
CA ASP A 71 -2.19 27.59 0.56
C ASP A 71 -2.40 28.21 1.96
N ASP A 72 -3.15 29.30 2.06
CA ASP A 72 -3.38 30.00 3.33
C ASP A 72 -4.01 29.11 4.42
N ARG A 73 -4.69 28.03 4.06
CA ARG A 73 -5.24 27.03 5.00
C ARG A 73 -4.13 26.27 5.74
N GLY A 74 -2.97 26.16 5.15
CA GLY A 74 -1.78 25.55 5.74
C GLY A 74 -1.01 26.45 6.72
N THR A 75 -1.26 27.77 6.70
CA THR A 75 -0.55 28.76 7.54
C THR A 75 -0.43 28.36 9.02
N PRO A 76 -1.46 27.81 9.70
CA PRO A 76 -1.36 27.36 11.09
C PRO A 76 -0.38 26.20 11.32
N PHE A 77 0.06 25.54 10.27
CA PHE A 77 0.88 24.32 10.32
C PHE A 77 2.30 24.52 9.77
N LEU A 78 2.68 25.74 9.36
CA LEU A 78 3.98 26.04 8.76
C LEU A 78 5.17 25.58 9.62
N ASN A 79 5.05 25.66 10.95
CA ASN A 79 6.10 25.17 11.86
C ASN A 79 6.39 23.66 11.72
N TYR A 80 5.47 22.92 11.13
CA TYR A 80 5.56 21.47 10.92
C TYR A 80 5.80 21.11 9.45
N SER A 81 5.25 21.88 8.51
CA SER A 81 5.30 21.57 7.08
C SER A 81 6.50 22.18 6.33
N ASP A 82 7.07 23.28 6.81
CA ASP A 82 8.07 24.08 6.07
C ASP A 82 9.33 23.28 5.69
N ARG A 83 9.82 22.41 6.58
CA ARG A 83 10.97 21.55 6.27
C ARG A 83 10.58 20.46 5.26
N MET A 84 9.43 19.86 5.42
CA MET A 84 8.94 18.80 4.55
C MET A 84 8.67 19.32 3.14
N ALA A 85 8.12 20.53 3.01
CA ALA A 85 7.91 21.20 1.73
C ALA A 85 9.19 21.41 0.93
N LYS A 86 10.35 21.47 1.59
CA LYS A 86 11.66 21.69 0.96
C LYS A 86 12.40 20.41 0.62
N ALA A 87 12.00 19.27 1.18
CA ALA A 87 12.74 18.02 1.07
C ALA A 87 12.77 17.47 -0.36
N TYR A 88 11.65 17.56 -1.10
CA TYR A 88 11.46 16.95 -2.41
C TYR A 88 11.12 17.94 -3.54
N ASN A 89 11.23 19.25 -3.30
CA ASN A 89 10.78 20.25 -4.26
C ASN A 89 11.66 20.41 -5.51
N GLN A 90 12.85 19.82 -5.51
CA GLN A 90 13.75 19.79 -6.65
C GLN A 90 14.38 18.39 -6.72
N THR A 91 13.95 17.59 -7.68
CA THR A 91 14.46 16.27 -7.91
C THR A 91 15.03 16.13 -9.32
N THR A 92 15.77 15.06 -9.55
CA THR A 92 16.28 14.68 -10.87
C THR A 92 15.50 13.48 -11.35
N HIS A 93 14.91 13.61 -12.53
CA HIS A 93 14.13 12.53 -13.12
C HIS A 93 14.98 11.28 -13.32
N PHE A 94 14.49 10.13 -12.85
CA PHE A 94 15.25 8.88 -12.76
C PHE A 94 15.76 8.37 -14.12
N LYS A 95 15.03 8.58 -15.22
CA LYS A 95 15.42 8.18 -16.57
C LYS A 95 16.17 9.27 -17.33
N THR A 96 15.57 10.45 -17.44
CA THR A 96 16.10 11.51 -18.33
C THR A 96 17.26 12.27 -17.72
N ARG A 97 17.43 12.19 -16.39
CA ARG A 97 18.41 12.96 -15.63
C ARG A 97 18.19 14.48 -15.66
N GLU A 98 17.07 14.91 -16.17
CA GLU A 98 16.65 16.31 -16.16
C GLU A 98 16.01 16.70 -14.82
N LYS A 99 15.95 17.98 -14.56
CA LYS A 99 15.24 18.48 -13.38
C LYS A 99 13.75 18.17 -13.47
N THR A 100 13.19 17.67 -12.39
CA THR A 100 11.76 17.42 -12.22
C THR A 100 11.27 17.88 -10.85
N ASN A 101 10.01 17.68 -10.57
CA ASN A 101 9.40 17.92 -9.27
C ASN A 101 8.20 16.99 -9.08
N PRO A 102 7.72 16.78 -7.84
CA PRO A 102 6.62 15.87 -7.53
C PRO A 102 5.37 16.06 -8.38
N LYS A 103 4.97 17.32 -8.62
CA LYS A 103 3.78 17.64 -9.40
C LYS A 103 3.89 17.14 -10.85
N LYS A 104 5.00 17.47 -11.51
CA LYS A 104 5.28 17.05 -12.88
C LYS A 104 5.37 15.54 -12.97
N SER A 105 6.08 14.91 -12.06
CA SER A 105 6.28 13.46 -12.00
C SER A 105 4.97 12.70 -11.81
N PHE A 106 4.07 13.20 -10.96
CA PHE A 106 2.75 12.61 -10.78
C PHE A 106 1.88 12.71 -12.05
N GLU A 107 1.86 13.88 -12.69
CA GLU A 107 1.15 14.07 -13.96
C GLU A 107 1.66 13.13 -15.06
N GLU A 108 2.99 12.98 -15.20
CA GLU A 108 3.61 12.07 -16.16
C GLU A 108 3.24 10.61 -15.89
N ALA A 109 3.20 10.17 -14.64
CA ALA A 109 2.77 8.81 -14.27
C ALA A 109 1.29 8.56 -14.60
N LEU A 110 0.41 9.55 -14.40
CA LEU A 110 -1.00 9.46 -14.78
C LEU A 110 -1.18 9.39 -16.32
N GLU A 111 -0.49 10.23 -17.08
CA GLU A 111 -0.52 10.17 -18.55
C GLU A 111 0.01 8.82 -19.06
N PHE A 112 1.02 8.27 -18.40
CA PHE A 112 1.52 6.95 -18.73
C PHE A 112 0.48 5.86 -18.46
N ALA A 113 -0.23 5.93 -17.34
CA ALA A 113 -1.34 5.03 -17.02
C ALA A 113 -2.43 5.07 -18.11
N LYS A 114 -2.78 6.26 -18.57
CA LYS A 114 -3.74 6.46 -19.66
C LYS A 114 -3.25 5.86 -20.97
N LYS A 115 -1.99 6.12 -21.35
CA LYS A 115 -1.37 5.61 -22.58
C LYS A 115 -1.36 4.08 -22.62
N LEU A 116 -1.14 3.44 -21.49
CA LEU A 116 -1.12 1.97 -21.36
C LEU A 116 -2.50 1.34 -21.18
N ASN A 117 -3.58 2.15 -21.10
CA ASN A 117 -4.92 1.71 -20.78
C ASN A 117 -4.93 0.89 -19.46
N ALA A 118 -4.34 1.44 -18.40
CA ALA A 118 -4.29 0.77 -17.11
C ALA A 118 -5.71 0.47 -16.59
N ASP A 119 -5.89 -0.72 -16.05
CA ASP A 119 -7.16 -1.13 -15.41
C ASP A 119 -7.36 -0.42 -14.07
N VAL A 120 -6.24 -0.14 -13.37
CA VAL A 120 -6.25 0.53 -12.07
C VAL A 120 -4.90 1.23 -11.81
N ILE A 121 -4.95 2.32 -11.06
CA ILE A 121 -3.79 2.99 -10.48
C ILE A 121 -3.73 2.64 -9.00
N THR A 122 -2.57 2.22 -8.49
CA THR A 122 -2.37 2.03 -7.05
C THR A 122 -1.50 3.16 -6.51
N LEU A 123 -2.03 3.90 -5.55
CA LEU A 123 -1.36 4.98 -4.82
C LEU A 123 -0.97 4.43 -3.45
N VAL A 124 0.29 4.03 -3.32
CA VAL A 124 0.74 3.25 -2.16
C VAL A 124 1.58 4.09 -1.21
N GLY A 125 0.96 5.15 -0.74
CA GLY A 125 1.45 6.00 0.35
C GLY A 125 2.50 7.03 -0.03
N ASP A 126 2.67 7.97 0.87
CA ASP A 126 3.53 9.15 0.75
C ASP A 126 3.29 9.95 -0.55
N ILE A 127 2.00 10.02 -0.93
CA ILE A 127 1.56 10.88 -2.04
C ILE A 127 1.72 12.35 -1.66
N PHE A 128 1.57 12.66 -0.38
CA PHE A 128 1.76 14.00 0.19
C PHE A 128 2.95 14.04 1.14
N SER A 129 3.69 15.14 1.12
CA SER A 129 4.73 15.42 2.12
C SER A 129 4.13 15.69 3.50
N PHE A 130 2.91 16.17 3.55
CA PHE A 130 2.08 16.44 4.73
C PHE A 130 0.63 16.62 4.27
N PRO A 131 -0.38 16.46 5.14
CA PRO A 131 -1.79 16.45 4.74
C PRO A 131 -2.32 17.85 4.34
N SER A 132 -1.79 18.43 3.26
CA SER A 132 -2.23 19.71 2.70
C SER A 132 -3.58 19.58 2.00
N GLU A 133 -4.50 20.50 2.26
CA GLU A 133 -5.80 20.55 1.60
C GLU A 133 -5.65 20.82 0.09
N LEU A 134 -4.79 21.77 -0.27
CA LEU A 134 -4.55 22.11 -1.69
C LEU A 134 -3.98 20.93 -2.47
N ALA A 135 -3.00 20.22 -1.91
CA ALA A 135 -2.41 19.04 -2.58
C ALA A 135 -3.43 17.91 -2.74
N ILE A 136 -4.24 17.66 -1.71
CA ILE A 136 -5.30 16.66 -1.71
C ILE A 136 -6.34 16.97 -2.79
N GLU A 137 -6.86 18.18 -2.83
CA GLU A 137 -7.83 18.64 -3.83
C GLU A 137 -7.26 18.52 -5.24
N TRP A 138 -6.00 18.88 -5.43
CA TRP A 138 -5.33 18.80 -6.72
C TRP A 138 -5.21 17.34 -7.20
N VAL A 139 -4.75 16.41 -6.35
CA VAL A 139 -4.64 14.99 -6.72
C VAL A 139 -6.00 14.41 -7.06
N LEU A 140 -7.04 14.67 -6.24
CA LEU A 140 -8.40 14.21 -6.51
C LEU A 140 -8.91 14.72 -7.86
N SER A 141 -8.64 15.99 -8.19
CA SER A 141 -9.02 16.55 -9.50
C SER A 141 -8.33 15.86 -10.67
N LYS A 142 -7.06 15.44 -10.51
CA LYS A 142 -6.30 14.71 -11.54
C LYS A 142 -6.81 13.29 -11.72
N LEU A 143 -7.11 12.60 -10.62
CA LEU A 143 -7.68 11.25 -10.65
C LEU A 143 -9.08 11.25 -11.27
N GLU A 144 -9.91 12.25 -10.97
CA GLU A 144 -11.21 12.40 -11.61
C GLU A 144 -11.08 12.66 -13.11
N ALA A 145 -10.17 13.56 -13.51
CA ALA A 145 -9.94 13.92 -14.91
C ALA A 145 -9.45 12.75 -15.75
N ILE A 146 -8.60 11.86 -15.20
CA ILE A 146 -8.09 10.71 -15.93
C ILE A 146 -9.13 9.59 -16.03
N GLY A 147 -10.03 9.46 -15.06
CA GLY A 147 -11.14 8.51 -15.04
C GLY A 147 -10.75 7.03 -14.90
N ILE A 148 -9.50 6.73 -14.57
CA ILE A 148 -9.03 5.37 -14.28
C ILE A 148 -9.33 5.08 -12.80
N PRO A 149 -9.92 3.92 -12.45
CA PRO A 149 -10.09 3.51 -11.06
C PRO A 149 -8.76 3.54 -10.30
N TYR A 150 -8.82 3.87 -9.03
CA TYR A 150 -7.60 3.84 -8.20
C TYR A 150 -7.85 3.17 -6.84
N ILE A 151 -6.76 2.63 -6.27
CA ILE A 151 -6.67 2.13 -4.90
C ILE A 151 -5.69 3.03 -4.17
N TYR A 152 -6.07 3.51 -2.99
CA TYR A 152 -5.20 4.33 -2.15
C TYR A 152 -4.98 3.68 -0.80
N ILE A 153 -3.75 3.74 -0.32
CA ILE A 153 -3.36 3.47 1.06
C ILE A 153 -2.41 4.58 1.53
N ALA A 154 -2.55 5.03 2.77
CA ALA A 154 -1.70 6.09 3.28
C ALA A 154 -0.27 5.61 3.58
N GLY A 155 0.70 6.49 3.32
CA GLY A 155 2.04 6.40 3.86
C GLY A 155 2.19 7.23 5.14
N ASN A 156 3.39 7.19 5.73
CA ASN A 156 3.62 7.88 7.00
C ASN A 156 3.66 9.41 6.86
N HIS A 157 3.94 9.95 5.68
CA HIS A 157 3.89 11.39 5.42
C HIS A 157 2.47 11.89 5.14
N ASP A 158 1.59 11.09 4.54
CA ASP A 158 0.26 11.54 4.11
C ASP A 158 -0.58 12.15 5.24
N TRP A 159 -0.39 11.71 6.48
CA TRP A 159 -1.08 12.19 7.68
C TRP A 159 -0.14 12.85 8.69
N HIS A 160 1.15 12.98 8.42
CA HIS A 160 2.14 13.42 9.39
C HIS A 160 2.53 14.89 9.17
N TYR A 161 2.35 15.70 10.23
CA TYR A 161 3.03 16.99 10.37
C TYR A 161 4.23 16.83 11.29
N GLU A 162 5.41 16.94 10.75
CA GLU A 162 6.66 16.62 11.42
C GLU A 162 6.88 17.44 12.70
N GLY A 163 7.08 16.73 13.81
CA GLY A 163 7.23 17.36 15.13
C GLY A 163 5.91 17.75 15.82
N MET A 164 4.76 17.46 15.21
CA MET A 164 3.48 17.64 15.87
C MET A 164 3.35 16.66 17.03
N LYS A 165 2.96 17.15 18.21
CA LYS A 165 2.81 16.33 19.40
C LYS A 165 1.60 15.41 19.32
N GLY A 166 1.77 14.15 19.68
CA GLY A 166 0.72 13.13 19.74
C GLY A 166 1.26 11.72 19.51
N LYS A 167 0.44 10.71 19.80
CA LYS A 167 0.73 9.33 19.44
C LYS A 167 0.51 9.15 17.95
N LEU A 168 1.37 8.39 17.27
CA LEU A 168 1.30 8.19 15.81
C LEU A 168 -0.10 7.74 15.34
N ALA A 169 -0.68 6.73 15.97
CA ALA A 169 -2.01 6.25 15.62
C ALA A 169 -3.08 7.36 15.76
N SER A 170 -3.03 8.15 16.83
CA SER A 170 -4.00 9.23 17.04
C SER A 170 -3.81 10.39 16.05
N LEU A 171 -2.57 10.67 15.63
CA LEU A 171 -2.30 11.68 14.60
C LEU A 171 -2.76 11.18 13.23
N ARG A 172 -2.50 9.92 12.88
CA ARG A 172 -3.00 9.28 11.68
C ARG A 172 -4.53 9.36 11.62
N ASP A 173 -5.21 8.87 12.64
CA ASP A 173 -6.67 8.85 12.70
C ASP A 173 -7.25 10.27 12.53
N LYS A 174 -6.70 11.24 13.27
CA LYS A 174 -7.10 12.66 13.18
C LYS A 174 -6.99 13.23 11.76
N TRP A 175 -5.85 13.04 11.11
CA TRP A 175 -5.60 13.66 9.80
C TRP A 175 -6.24 12.87 8.67
N THR A 176 -6.39 11.56 8.82
CA THR A 176 -7.18 10.73 7.93
C THR A 176 -8.63 11.18 7.93
N GLU A 177 -9.27 11.25 9.11
CA GLU A 177 -10.65 11.70 9.24
C GLU A 177 -10.84 13.13 8.71
N LYS A 178 -9.92 14.01 9.05
CA LYS A 178 -10.05 15.43 8.72
C LYS A 178 -9.82 15.72 7.24
N ARG A 179 -8.94 14.98 6.54
CA ARG A 179 -8.48 15.35 5.19
C ARG A 179 -8.41 14.21 4.18
N LEU A 180 -8.00 13.01 4.55
CA LEU A 180 -7.72 11.95 3.60
C LEU A 180 -8.94 11.10 3.21
N MET A 181 -10.03 11.15 3.98
CA MET A 181 -11.23 10.33 3.73
C MET A 181 -11.72 10.31 2.29
N PRO A 182 -11.68 11.41 1.51
CA PRO A 182 -12.10 11.39 0.10
C PRO A 182 -11.35 10.37 -0.78
N PHE A 183 -10.07 10.06 -0.45
CA PHE A 183 -9.28 9.07 -1.19
C PHE A 183 -9.75 7.64 -1.00
N TYR A 184 -10.34 7.34 0.13
CA TYR A 184 -10.77 5.97 0.45
C TYR A 184 -12.10 5.59 -0.19
N GLN A 185 -12.81 6.53 -0.82
CA GLN A 185 -14.03 6.27 -1.60
C GLN A 185 -15.11 5.50 -0.79
N GLY A 186 -15.19 5.76 0.52
CA GLY A 186 -16.12 5.10 1.44
C GLY A 186 -15.61 3.79 2.05
N ASN A 187 -14.41 3.34 1.67
CA ASN A 187 -13.79 2.17 2.29
C ASN A 187 -13.14 2.50 3.64
N ASN A 188 -12.84 1.46 4.43
CA ASN A 188 -12.10 1.61 5.67
C ASN A 188 -10.65 2.05 5.38
N PRO A 189 -10.16 3.15 5.98
CA PRO A 189 -8.81 3.64 5.78
C PRO A 189 -7.70 2.68 6.19
N LEU A 190 -7.97 1.80 7.17
CA LEU A 190 -6.97 0.87 7.68
C LEU A 190 -6.83 -0.39 6.83
N MET A 191 -7.90 -0.80 6.14
CA MET A 191 -7.93 -2.04 5.40
C MET A 191 -9.10 -2.08 4.43
N ALA A 192 -8.83 -2.47 3.19
CA ALA A 192 -9.87 -2.65 2.18
C ALA A 192 -9.49 -3.75 1.19
N ALA A 193 -10.48 -4.39 0.59
CA ALA A 193 -10.30 -5.40 -0.45
C ALA A 193 -10.93 -4.92 -1.76
N TYR A 194 -10.21 -5.12 -2.86
CA TYR A 194 -10.63 -4.73 -4.20
C TYR A 194 -10.51 -5.92 -5.15
N ASP A 195 -11.62 -6.39 -5.68
CA ASP A 195 -11.64 -7.51 -6.62
C ASP A 195 -11.51 -7.01 -8.06
N ILE A 196 -10.40 -7.37 -8.73
CA ILE A 196 -10.09 -6.98 -10.09
C ILE A 196 -9.82 -8.23 -10.91
N LYS A 197 -10.72 -8.58 -11.83
CA LYS A 197 -10.57 -9.71 -12.77
C LYS A 197 -10.10 -11.01 -12.09
N GLY A 198 -10.65 -11.31 -10.91
CA GLY A 198 -10.39 -12.56 -10.19
C GLY A 198 -9.19 -12.53 -9.24
N ILE A 199 -8.46 -11.44 -9.15
CA ILE A 199 -7.43 -11.21 -8.13
C ILE A 199 -7.98 -10.22 -7.10
N ARG A 200 -7.74 -10.48 -5.81
CA ARG A 200 -8.09 -9.59 -4.71
C ARG A 200 -6.89 -8.82 -4.24
N PHE A 201 -6.95 -7.49 -4.38
CA PHE A 201 -5.95 -6.57 -3.87
C PHE A 201 -6.34 -6.11 -2.47
N LEU A 202 -5.44 -6.31 -1.51
CA LEU A 202 -5.63 -5.92 -0.12
C LEU A 202 -4.80 -4.67 0.16
N ALA A 203 -5.46 -3.53 0.32
CA ALA A 203 -4.83 -2.30 0.79
C ALA A 203 -4.84 -2.31 2.33
N ILE A 204 -3.67 -2.35 2.96
CA ILE A 204 -3.54 -2.42 4.43
C ILE A 204 -2.58 -1.34 4.91
N ASP A 205 -3.08 -0.42 5.73
CA ASP A 205 -2.31 0.67 6.29
C ASP A 205 -1.34 0.17 7.37
N ASN A 206 -0.06 0.20 7.06
CA ASN A 206 1.03 -0.02 8.01
C ASN A 206 1.89 1.23 8.23
N SER A 207 1.36 2.41 7.89
CA SER A 207 2.07 3.70 7.90
C SER A 207 2.55 4.15 9.28
N THR A 208 2.07 3.52 10.35
CA THR A 208 2.58 3.67 11.71
C THR A 208 3.66 2.66 12.06
N TYR A 209 4.14 1.87 11.12
CA TYR A 209 5.04 0.69 11.29
C TYR A 209 4.42 -0.45 12.09
N GLU A 210 3.14 -0.37 12.44
CA GLU A 210 2.43 -1.37 13.21
C GLU A 210 1.14 -1.80 12.52
N ILE A 211 0.75 -3.01 12.82
CA ILE A 211 -0.54 -3.61 12.45
C ILE A 211 -1.37 -3.77 13.73
N ASN A 212 -2.64 -3.44 13.66
CA ASN A 212 -3.57 -3.67 14.76
C ASN A 212 -4.33 -5.01 14.62
N ASP A 213 -5.07 -5.38 15.65
CA ASP A 213 -5.77 -6.67 15.71
C ASP A 213 -6.87 -6.78 14.64
N GLU A 214 -7.57 -5.69 14.33
CA GLU A 214 -8.61 -5.69 13.29
C GLU A 214 -8.03 -5.95 11.90
N GLN A 215 -6.85 -5.39 11.59
CA GLN A 215 -6.13 -5.64 10.34
C GLN A 215 -5.65 -7.10 10.25
N LEU A 216 -5.21 -7.69 11.35
CA LEU A 216 -4.82 -9.10 11.39
C LEU A 216 -6.03 -10.03 11.20
N ILE A 217 -7.17 -9.71 11.81
CA ILE A 217 -8.42 -10.43 11.61
C ILE A 217 -8.85 -10.34 10.15
N PHE A 218 -8.88 -9.12 9.59
CA PHE A 218 -9.20 -8.89 8.19
C PHE A 218 -8.32 -9.72 7.24
N LEU A 219 -6.99 -9.66 7.39
CA LEU A 219 -6.08 -10.48 6.58
C LEU A 219 -6.41 -11.98 6.72
N SER A 220 -6.73 -12.43 7.94
CA SER A 220 -7.03 -13.83 8.20
C SER A 220 -8.29 -14.30 7.47
N GLU A 221 -9.32 -13.46 7.42
CA GLU A 221 -10.55 -13.70 6.66
C GLU A 221 -10.29 -13.73 5.15
N GLN A 222 -9.46 -12.79 4.65
CA GLN A 222 -9.12 -12.77 3.23
C GLN A 222 -8.31 -14.01 2.82
N VAL A 223 -7.34 -14.42 3.63
CA VAL A 223 -6.59 -15.66 3.40
C VAL A 223 -7.52 -16.87 3.39
N ALA A 224 -8.45 -16.95 4.32
CA ALA A 224 -9.42 -18.07 4.40
C ALA A 224 -10.38 -18.13 3.20
N SER A 225 -10.49 -17.06 2.40
CA SER A 225 -11.31 -17.06 1.19
C SER A 225 -10.75 -17.95 0.09
N GLY A 226 -9.45 -18.27 0.11
CA GLY A 226 -8.76 -19.04 -0.94
C GLY A 226 -8.56 -18.27 -2.25
N LEU A 227 -8.99 -17.02 -2.36
CA LEU A 227 -8.79 -16.19 -3.56
C LEU A 227 -7.31 -15.81 -3.73
N PRO A 228 -6.84 -15.60 -4.97
CA PRO A 228 -5.51 -15.03 -5.21
C PRO A 228 -5.42 -13.63 -4.60
N LEU A 229 -4.45 -13.41 -3.71
CA LEU A 229 -4.29 -12.17 -2.96
C LEU A 229 -3.01 -11.44 -3.39
N VAL A 230 -3.12 -10.13 -3.55
CA VAL A 230 -1.98 -9.21 -3.70
C VAL A 230 -2.06 -8.17 -2.58
N LEU A 231 -0.98 -8.02 -1.82
CA LEU A 231 -0.93 -7.08 -0.71
C LEU A 231 -0.34 -5.74 -1.17
N LEU A 232 -1.01 -4.65 -0.82
CA LEU A 232 -0.54 -3.28 -0.97
C LEU A 232 -0.30 -2.71 0.43
N VAL A 233 0.93 -2.37 0.74
CA VAL A 233 1.36 -1.73 2.00
C VAL A 233 2.34 -0.61 1.68
N HIS A 234 2.36 0.47 2.44
CA HIS A 234 3.35 1.52 2.18
C HIS A 234 4.75 1.10 2.63
N ILE A 235 4.90 0.71 3.89
CA ILE A 235 6.19 0.28 4.45
C ILE A 235 6.42 -1.18 4.07
N PRO A 236 7.54 -1.54 3.42
CA PRO A 236 7.81 -2.92 3.04
C PRO A 236 7.78 -3.85 4.26
N MET A 237 7.48 -5.12 4.03
CA MET A 237 7.66 -6.14 5.06
C MET A 237 9.14 -6.44 5.24
N TYR A 238 9.56 -6.74 6.47
CA TYR A 238 10.96 -7.06 6.78
C TYR A 238 11.52 -8.16 5.87
N ALA A 239 12.68 -7.92 5.31
CA ALA A 239 13.45 -8.89 4.56
C ALA A 239 14.79 -9.17 5.26
N PRO A 240 15.14 -10.43 5.57
CA PRO A 240 16.42 -10.78 6.19
C PRO A 240 17.60 -10.22 5.38
N GLY A 241 18.59 -9.66 6.07
CA GLY A 241 19.77 -9.04 5.45
C GLY A 241 19.61 -7.59 5.04
N LYS A 242 18.40 -7.02 5.13
CA LYS A 242 18.17 -5.60 4.93
C LYS A 242 18.42 -4.79 6.21
N LYS A 243 18.58 -3.47 6.05
CA LYS A 243 18.74 -2.54 7.19
C LYS A 243 17.54 -2.62 8.15
N ILE A 244 17.77 -2.29 9.42
CA ILE A 244 16.71 -2.31 10.46
C ILE A 244 15.51 -1.45 10.05
N SER A 245 15.75 -0.26 9.47
CA SER A 245 14.71 0.66 9.01
C SER A 245 14.01 0.26 7.71
N PHE A 246 14.37 -0.89 7.12
CA PHE A 246 13.83 -1.30 5.84
C PHE A 246 12.33 -1.61 5.91
N GLY A 247 11.86 -2.30 6.97
CA GLY A 247 10.50 -2.79 6.89
C GLY A 247 9.83 -3.19 8.19
N CYS A 248 8.52 -3.30 8.08
CA CYS A 248 7.60 -3.70 9.13
C CYS A 248 7.77 -5.18 9.50
N GLY A 249 7.74 -5.51 10.80
CA GLY A 249 7.93 -6.87 11.29
C GLY A 249 9.42 -7.27 11.50
N ASN A 250 10.34 -6.31 11.51
CA ASN A 250 11.74 -6.57 11.79
C ASN A 250 11.93 -6.92 13.29
N PRO A 251 12.48 -8.11 13.63
CA PRO A 251 12.62 -8.53 15.02
C PRO A 251 13.66 -7.72 15.81
N PHE A 252 14.51 -6.95 15.11
CA PHE A 252 15.55 -6.12 15.74
C PHE A 252 15.16 -4.63 15.83
N TRP A 253 13.95 -4.27 15.43
CA TRP A 253 13.51 -2.88 15.49
C TRP A 253 12.99 -2.51 16.88
N GLY A 254 13.47 -1.39 17.41
CA GLY A 254 13.04 -0.84 18.68
C GLY A 254 13.61 0.56 18.91
N ALA A 255 13.29 1.16 20.05
CA ALA A 255 13.67 2.54 20.40
C ALA A 255 15.18 2.80 20.34
N THR A 256 16.01 1.78 20.61
CA THR A 256 17.47 1.88 20.56
C THR A 256 18.04 1.77 19.15
N THR A 257 17.28 1.29 18.18
CA THR A 257 17.70 1.06 16.79
C THR A 257 17.04 2.00 15.80
N ASP A 258 15.92 2.61 16.18
CA ASP A 258 15.19 3.57 15.35
C ASP A 258 15.86 4.95 15.37
N ARG A 259 16.52 5.29 14.28
CA ARG A 259 17.16 6.59 14.08
C ARG A 259 16.25 7.60 13.36
N ASN A 260 15.13 7.14 12.76
CA ASN A 260 14.24 8.01 12.01
C ASN A 260 13.44 8.94 12.92
N SER A 261 13.21 8.56 14.18
CA SER A 261 12.50 9.42 15.14
C SER A 261 13.13 10.78 15.33
N GLU A 262 14.46 10.88 15.19
CA GLU A 262 15.19 12.15 15.29
C GLU A 262 15.10 12.96 13.99
N LEU A 263 15.19 12.30 12.84
CA LEU A 263 15.12 12.92 11.52
C LEU A 263 13.71 13.45 11.23
N GLU A 264 12.68 12.68 11.51
CA GLU A 264 11.29 13.02 11.27
C GLU A 264 10.61 13.69 12.46
N ARG A 265 11.35 13.88 13.57
CA ARG A 265 10.84 14.49 14.83
C ARG A 265 9.54 13.86 15.34
N ARG A 266 9.35 12.56 15.12
CA ARG A 266 8.23 11.78 15.61
C ARG A 266 8.52 11.15 16.98
N PRO A 267 7.52 10.66 17.71
CA PRO A 267 7.74 9.89 18.94
C PRO A 267 8.64 8.69 18.71
N LYS A 268 9.49 8.39 19.70
CA LYS A 268 10.37 7.22 19.64
C LYS A 268 9.56 5.94 19.55
N TRP A 269 10.12 4.99 18.83
CA TRP A 269 9.57 3.64 18.73
C TRP A 269 9.49 2.96 20.11
N PRO A 270 8.53 2.03 20.33
CA PRO A 270 8.50 1.24 21.55
C PRO A 270 9.81 0.51 21.81
N GLU A 271 10.26 0.47 23.06
CA GLU A 271 11.56 -0.09 23.45
C GLU A 271 11.71 -1.56 23.02
N ASN A 272 10.62 -2.32 23.13
CA ASN A 272 10.56 -3.73 22.76
C ASN A 272 10.28 -3.99 21.24
N GLY A 273 10.31 -2.95 20.41
CA GLY A 273 10.07 -3.08 18.98
C GLY A 273 8.60 -3.27 18.62
N HIS A 274 8.36 -4.06 17.56
CA HIS A 274 7.02 -4.30 17.07
C HIS A 274 6.11 -5.06 18.05
N THR A 275 4.80 -4.86 17.92
CA THR A 275 3.80 -5.62 18.65
C THR A 275 3.76 -7.08 18.20
N LYS A 276 3.21 -7.94 19.07
CA LYS A 276 2.97 -9.36 18.72
C LYS A 276 2.07 -9.48 17.49
N THR A 277 1.05 -8.65 17.40
CA THR A 277 0.10 -8.60 16.28
C THR A 277 0.82 -8.32 14.96
N THR A 278 1.77 -7.37 14.94
CA THR A 278 2.58 -7.08 13.75
C THR A 278 3.41 -8.30 13.31
N PHE A 279 4.01 -9.03 14.23
CA PHE A 279 4.74 -10.26 13.90
C PHE A 279 3.82 -11.39 13.41
N GLU A 280 2.64 -11.54 14.00
CA GLU A 280 1.64 -12.53 13.55
C GLU A 280 1.13 -12.20 12.15
N PHE A 281 0.90 -10.92 11.85
CA PHE A 281 0.55 -10.45 10.51
C PHE A 281 1.66 -10.79 9.51
N TYR A 282 2.90 -10.43 9.80
CA TYR A 282 4.06 -10.77 8.99
C TYR A 282 4.12 -12.27 8.69
N LYS A 283 4.01 -13.10 9.74
CA LYS A 283 4.01 -14.55 9.59
C LYS A 283 2.87 -15.02 8.69
N LYS A 284 1.66 -14.50 8.88
CA LYS A 284 0.49 -14.88 8.10
C LYS A 284 0.65 -14.52 6.62
N VAL A 285 1.16 -13.35 6.28
CA VAL A 285 1.42 -12.96 4.88
C VAL A 285 2.33 -13.97 4.19
N PHE A 286 3.44 -14.33 4.82
CA PHE A 286 4.43 -15.18 4.17
C PHE A 286 4.16 -16.70 4.29
N ASP A 287 3.31 -17.12 5.21
CA ASP A 287 2.92 -18.53 5.36
C ASP A 287 1.64 -18.89 4.58
N SER A 288 0.90 -17.91 4.07
CA SER A 288 -0.36 -18.16 3.35
C SER A 288 -0.10 -18.58 1.91
N SER A 289 -0.70 -19.69 1.46
CA SER A 289 -0.51 -20.26 0.11
C SER A 289 -1.04 -19.36 -1.01
N ASN A 290 -2.09 -18.57 -0.75
CA ASN A 290 -2.80 -17.77 -1.73
C ASN A 290 -2.34 -16.29 -1.82
N VAL A 291 -1.33 -15.86 -1.08
CA VAL A 291 -0.68 -14.56 -1.27
C VAL A 291 0.34 -14.66 -2.40
N MET A 292 0.07 -13.99 -3.52
CA MET A 292 0.88 -14.00 -4.75
C MET A 292 2.07 -13.05 -4.70
N GLY A 293 1.95 -11.92 -4.00
CA GLY A 293 3.00 -10.92 -3.91
C GLY A 293 2.59 -9.71 -3.08
N ILE A 294 3.60 -8.87 -2.79
CA ILE A 294 3.48 -7.65 -2.01
C ILE A 294 4.06 -6.49 -2.81
N PHE A 295 3.38 -5.35 -2.84
CA PHE A 295 3.87 -4.10 -3.39
C PHE A 295 3.96 -3.04 -2.30
N ALA A 296 5.08 -2.28 -2.31
CA ALA A 296 5.36 -1.26 -1.32
C ALA A 296 6.14 -0.08 -1.90
N GLY A 297 6.32 0.98 -1.10
CA GLY A 297 7.14 2.17 -1.37
C GLY A 297 8.11 2.44 -0.22
N HIS A 298 8.12 3.68 0.29
CA HIS A 298 8.77 4.13 1.53
C HIS A 298 10.29 4.25 1.52
N ILE A 299 11.01 3.33 0.89
CA ILE A 299 12.48 3.33 0.94
C ILE A 299 13.14 4.11 -0.20
N HIS A 300 12.35 4.71 -1.09
CA HIS A 300 12.79 5.51 -2.24
C HIS A 300 13.86 4.78 -3.06
N ARG A 301 13.65 3.50 -3.31
CA ARG A 301 14.57 2.66 -4.05
C ARG A 301 13.91 1.41 -4.57
N ASN A 302 14.00 1.17 -5.86
CA ASN A 302 13.56 -0.10 -6.43
C ASN A 302 14.28 -1.27 -5.77
N SER A 303 13.49 -2.24 -5.32
CA SER A 303 14.03 -3.52 -4.86
C SER A 303 13.03 -4.65 -5.06
N ILE A 304 13.55 -5.87 -5.16
CA ILE A 304 12.78 -7.10 -5.16
C ILE A 304 13.37 -8.05 -4.13
N GLU A 305 12.57 -8.53 -3.23
CA GLU A 305 12.91 -9.56 -2.24
C GLU A 305 12.01 -10.77 -2.45
N ILE A 306 12.59 -11.96 -2.37
CA ILE A 306 11.82 -13.21 -2.33
C ILE A 306 11.88 -13.76 -0.92
N ILE A 307 10.76 -13.68 -0.21
CA ILE A 307 10.64 -14.10 1.19
C ILE A 307 9.70 -15.32 1.25
N LYS A 308 10.23 -16.47 1.66
CA LYS A 308 9.47 -17.74 1.66
C LYS A 308 8.75 -18.00 0.31
N GLY A 309 9.43 -17.74 -0.79
CA GLY A 309 8.91 -17.92 -2.14
C GLY A 309 7.96 -16.83 -2.63
N LYS A 310 7.63 -15.81 -1.83
CA LYS A 310 6.75 -14.71 -2.23
C LYS A 310 7.55 -13.47 -2.61
N PRO A 311 7.29 -12.89 -3.79
CA PRO A 311 7.92 -11.65 -4.21
C PRO A 311 7.34 -10.46 -3.43
N GLN A 312 8.22 -9.64 -2.89
CA GLN A 312 7.94 -8.30 -2.46
C GLN A 312 8.65 -7.33 -3.39
N ILE A 313 7.94 -6.39 -3.95
CA ILE A 313 8.45 -5.42 -4.91
C ILE A 313 8.22 -4.03 -4.33
N VAL A 314 9.31 -3.29 -4.20
CA VAL A 314 9.30 -1.93 -3.67
C VAL A 314 9.61 -0.97 -4.81
N SER A 315 8.80 0.05 -4.99
CA SER A 315 9.03 1.09 -5.98
C SER A 315 10.03 2.14 -5.49
N ASP A 316 10.72 2.76 -6.44
CA ASP A 316 11.44 4.02 -6.20
C ASP A 316 10.45 5.19 -6.08
N ASP A 317 10.93 6.36 -5.66
CA ASP A 317 10.08 7.52 -5.39
C ASP A 317 9.52 8.16 -6.69
N ASN A 318 8.21 8.39 -6.68
CA ASN A 318 7.56 9.11 -7.77
C ASN A 318 7.93 10.60 -7.78
N ALA A 319 8.48 11.16 -6.69
CA ALA A 319 9.00 12.52 -6.71
C ALA A 319 10.08 12.70 -7.79
N SER A 320 10.87 11.66 -8.07
CA SER A 320 11.83 11.62 -9.17
C SER A 320 11.28 11.04 -10.49
N GLY A 321 9.97 10.82 -10.58
CA GLY A 321 9.30 10.33 -11.77
C GLY A 321 9.20 8.80 -11.86
N ALA A 322 9.61 8.05 -10.82
CA ALA A 322 9.53 6.60 -10.84
C ALA A 322 8.08 6.10 -10.65
N TYR A 323 7.82 4.92 -11.18
CA TYR A 323 6.57 4.16 -11.06
C TYR A 323 6.86 2.69 -11.39
N LEU A 324 5.93 1.78 -11.09
CA LEU A 324 5.98 0.43 -11.64
C LEU A 324 4.85 0.22 -12.66
N ASP A 325 5.21 -0.36 -13.80
CA ASP A 325 4.31 -0.87 -14.82
C ASP A 325 4.10 -2.37 -14.57
N ILE A 326 2.97 -2.74 -13.99
CA ILE A 326 2.71 -4.10 -13.52
C ILE A 326 1.68 -4.78 -14.42
N ASP A 327 2.03 -5.97 -14.90
CA ASP A 327 1.11 -6.87 -15.59
C ASP A 327 0.87 -8.14 -14.75
N PHE A 328 -0.40 -8.49 -14.55
CA PHE A 328 -0.78 -9.84 -14.17
C PHE A 328 -1.28 -10.57 -15.41
N MET A 329 -0.67 -11.71 -15.73
CA MET A 329 -0.85 -12.43 -17.00
C MET A 329 -1.23 -13.89 -16.75
N PRO A 330 -2.21 -14.41 -17.49
CA PRO A 330 -2.43 -15.85 -17.52
C PRO A 330 -1.15 -16.60 -17.94
N LEU A 331 -0.87 -17.72 -17.28
CA LEU A 331 0.17 -18.62 -17.73
C LEU A 331 -0.31 -19.35 -18.99
N GLU A 332 0.45 -19.23 -20.09
CA GLU A 332 0.11 -19.91 -21.33
C GLU A 332 0.15 -21.44 -21.16
N GLU A 333 -0.78 -22.16 -21.79
CA GLU A 333 -0.92 -23.63 -21.71
C GLU A 333 0.39 -24.39 -21.96
N LYS A 334 1.23 -23.88 -22.89
CA LYS A 334 2.52 -24.50 -23.23
C LYS A 334 3.53 -24.52 -22.08
N TYR A 335 3.33 -23.71 -21.04
CA TYR A 335 4.22 -23.62 -19.87
C TYR A 335 3.60 -24.28 -18.62
N LYS A 336 2.35 -24.73 -18.68
CA LYS A 336 1.74 -25.46 -17.58
C LYS A 336 2.39 -26.83 -17.45
N LYS A 337 2.70 -27.24 -16.24
CA LYS A 337 3.19 -28.61 -15.99
C LYS A 337 2.16 -29.59 -16.53
N LYS A 338 2.60 -30.54 -17.35
CA LYS A 338 1.77 -31.72 -17.69
C LYS A 338 1.79 -32.61 -16.46
N ASN A 339 0.66 -32.67 -15.75
CA ASN A 339 0.46 -33.63 -14.67
C ASN A 339 0.48 -35.07 -15.20
#